data_83e6ac89941b003bda0868898ca0f73e
#
_entry.id   83e6ac89941b003bda0868898ca0f73e
#
_cell.length_a   1.000
_cell.length_b   1.000
_cell.length_c   1.000
_cell.angle_alpha   90.00
_cell.angle_beta   90.00
_cell.angle_gamma   90.00
#
_symmetry.space_group_name_H-M   'P 1'
#
loop_
_entity.id
_entity.type
_entity.pdbx_description
1 polymer ?
#
loop_
_entity_poly.entity_id
_entity_poly.type
_entity_poly.pdbx_seq_one_letter_code
_entity_poly.pdbx_strand_id
1 'polypeptide(L)'
;MVILDGWGLGRKDASNPIYAANLQTVDWIKHNFPSGTLQASGIAVGLPWGEEGNSEVGHLTLGAGKVIYQHFPRISLAIRNGSFAKNEVLHAAIKHAKEKNSRLHLIGLLTENNVHASFEHLQALVRLARQEAVPADHLNLHLFTDGVDGSPKCNASMLKKLISENPGLRPADSASVATPAKEAAGYGTAKAGYN
;
A
#
# COMPACT_ATOMS: atom_id res chain seq x y z
N MET A 1 4.05 -3.49 -33.65
CA MET A 1 4.54 -2.80 -32.43
C MET A 1 5.71 -3.59 -31.88
N VAL A 2 6.82 -2.93 -31.52
CA VAL A 2 7.98 -3.54 -30.87
C VAL A 2 8.12 -2.90 -29.49
N ILE A 3 8.20 -3.70 -28.43
CA ILE A 3 8.40 -3.25 -27.06
C ILE A 3 9.78 -3.70 -26.62
N LEU A 4 10.62 -2.72 -26.26
CA LEU A 4 11.95 -2.98 -25.68
C LEU A 4 11.81 -2.85 -24.15
N ASP A 5 11.43 -3.95 -23.51
CA ASP A 5 11.22 -3.97 -22.07
C ASP A 5 12.55 -3.73 -21.32
N GLY A 6 12.51 -2.92 -20.26
CA GLY A 6 13.69 -2.48 -19.54
C GLY A 6 14.51 -1.39 -20.22
N TRP A 7 14.12 -0.91 -21.41
CA TRP A 7 14.82 0.18 -22.10
C TRP A 7 14.47 1.53 -21.48
N GLY A 8 15.45 2.15 -20.83
CA GLY A 8 15.30 3.45 -20.16
C GLY A 8 16.29 4.51 -20.67
N LEU A 9 16.06 5.73 -20.24
CA LEU A 9 17.01 6.83 -20.40
C LEU A 9 17.99 6.82 -19.24
N GLY A 10 19.27 6.66 -19.56
CA GLY A 10 20.36 6.68 -18.60
C GLY A 10 21.38 7.77 -18.89
N ARG A 11 22.44 7.77 -18.12
CA ARG A 11 23.57 8.69 -18.34
C ARG A 11 24.25 8.42 -19.68
N LYS A 12 24.80 9.47 -20.27
CA LYS A 12 25.56 9.37 -21.53
C LYS A 12 27.03 9.08 -21.24
N ASP A 13 27.30 7.98 -20.56
CA ASP A 13 28.66 7.53 -20.21
C ASP A 13 28.77 5.99 -20.21
N ALA A 14 29.94 5.48 -19.97
CA ALA A 14 30.24 4.04 -20.00
C ALA A 14 29.51 3.21 -18.94
N SER A 15 28.89 3.83 -17.92
CA SER A 15 28.07 3.13 -16.93
C SER A 15 26.70 2.73 -17.47
N ASN A 16 26.30 3.32 -18.60
CA ASN A 16 25.05 3.00 -19.28
C ASN A 16 25.31 2.04 -20.46
N PRO A 17 24.89 0.78 -20.38
CA PRO A 17 25.14 -0.20 -21.44
C PRO A 17 24.48 0.18 -22.76
N ILE A 18 23.34 0.87 -22.76
CA ILE A 18 22.69 1.36 -23.97
C ILE A 18 23.54 2.42 -24.66
N TYR A 19 24.16 3.33 -23.90
CA TYR A 19 25.07 4.33 -24.43
C TYR A 19 26.38 3.70 -24.91
N ALA A 20 26.96 2.79 -24.15
CA ALA A 20 28.20 2.10 -24.49
C ALA A 20 28.07 1.25 -25.77
N ALA A 21 26.88 0.68 -26.02
CA ALA A 21 26.61 -0.12 -27.21
C ALA A 21 26.54 0.70 -28.53
N ASN A 22 26.46 2.02 -28.46
CA ASN A 22 26.45 2.95 -29.60
C ASN A 22 25.48 2.53 -30.72
N LEU A 23 24.20 2.48 -30.41
CA LEU A 23 23.14 1.89 -31.24
C LEU A 23 22.69 2.85 -32.35
N GLN A 24 23.40 2.87 -33.46
CA GLN A 24 23.17 3.77 -34.58
C GLN A 24 21.73 3.70 -35.13
N THR A 25 21.15 2.51 -35.22
CA THR A 25 19.77 2.34 -35.72
C THR A 25 18.74 3.03 -34.80
N VAL A 26 18.91 2.94 -33.48
CA VAL A 26 18.00 3.60 -32.53
C VAL A 26 18.14 5.12 -32.62
N ASP A 27 19.34 5.61 -32.76
CA ASP A 27 19.59 7.03 -32.92
C ASP A 27 19.02 7.55 -34.26
N TRP A 28 19.17 6.79 -35.32
CA TRP A 28 18.54 7.12 -36.62
C TRP A 28 17.01 7.18 -36.52
N ILE A 29 16.37 6.20 -35.83
CA ILE A 29 14.92 6.20 -35.59
C ILE A 29 14.51 7.47 -34.83
N LYS A 30 15.22 7.81 -33.73
CA LYS A 30 14.91 8.98 -32.91
C LYS A 30 15.05 10.30 -33.67
N HIS A 31 15.94 10.38 -34.63
CA HIS A 31 16.14 11.60 -35.44
C HIS A 31 15.15 11.73 -36.59
N ASN A 32 14.70 10.61 -37.16
CA ASN A 32 13.87 10.63 -38.36
C ASN A 32 12.37 10.44 -38.12
N PHE A 33 11.98 10.02 -36.91
CA PHE A 33 10.58 9.80 -36.56
C PHE A 33 10.20 10.57 -35.28
N PRO A 34 8.92 10.94 -35.12
CA PRO A 34 8.44 11.49 -33.85
C PRO A 34 8.78 10.57 -32.71
N SER A 35 9.46 11.11 -31.70
CA SER A 35 9.90 10.35 -30.54
C SER A 35 9.63 11.12 -29.25
N GLY A 36 9.36 10.41 -28.18
CA GLY A 36 9.12 10.99 -26.88
C GLY A 36 9.41 9.98 -25.77
N THR A 37 9.23 10.41 -24.55
CA THR A 37 9.44 9.59 -23.36
C THR A 37 8.18 9.48 -22.54
N LEU A 38 7.97 8.32 -21.91
CA LEU A 38 6.89 8.07 -20.98
C LEU A 38 7.48 7.75 -19.61
N GLN A 39 6.79 8.19 -18.57
CA GLN A 39 7.10 7.75 -17.21
C GLN A 39 6.75 6.26 -17.09
N ALA A 40 7.71 5.44 -16.66
CA ALA A 40 7.56 3.99 -16.55
C ALA A 40 7.51 3.47 -15.12
N SER A 41 7.35 4.36 -14.13
CA SER A 41 7.38 4.01 -12.71
C SER A 41 6.34 4.78 -11.90
N GLY A 42 6.08 4.32 -10.70
CA GLY A 42 5.21 4.98 -9.74
C GLY A 42 3.77 5.17 -10.24
N ILE A 43 3.15 6.23 -9.77
CA ILE A 43 1.72 6.50 -10.00
C ILE A 43 1.35 6.67 -11.48
N ALA A 44 2.29 7.09 -12.31
CA ALA A 44 2.07 7.26 -13.74
C ALA A 44 1.75 5.95 -14.47
N VAL A 45 2.13 4.82 -13.91
CA VAL A 45 1.83 3.47 -14.43
C VAL A 45 0.92 2.67 -13.49
N GLY A 46 0.37 3.30 -12.46
CA GLY A 46 -0.58 2.67 -11.55
C GLY A 46 0.05 1.96 -10.33
N LEU A 47 1.34 2.17 -10.12
CA LEU A 47 2.09 1.69 -8.95
C LEU A 47 2.08 2.74 -7.82
N PRO A 48 2.43 2.37 -6.58
CA PRO A 48 2.65 3.33 -5.50
C PRO A 48 3.68 4.40 -5.85
N TRP A 49 3.58 5.55 -5.17
CA TRP A 49 4.55 6.63 -5.34
C TRP A 49 5.96 6.20 -4.93
N GLY A 50 6.92 6.41 -5.82
CA GLY A 50 8.32 6.06 -5.59
C GLY A 50 8.69 4.61 -5.87
N GLU A 51 7.75 3.76 -6.23
CA GLU A 51 8.06 2.41 -6.70
C GLU A 51 8.63 2.41 -8.11
N GLU A 52 9.60 1.53 -8.31
CA GLU A 52 10.15 1.26 -9.64
C GLU A 52 9.09 0.62 -10.55
N GLY A 53 9.26 0.77 -11.86
CA GLY A 53 8.39 0.13 -12.83
C GLY A 53 8.51 -1.39 -12.81
N ASN A 54 7.42 -2.09 -13.19
CA ASN A 54 7.49 -3.51 -13.47
C ASN A 54 6.79 -3.85 -14.79
N SER A 55 7.23 -4.93 -15.41
CA SER A 55 6.77 -5.35 -16.73
C SER A 55 5.29 -5.65 -16.79
N GLU A 56 4.73 -6.33 -15.80
CA GLU A 56 3.32 -6.72 -15.79
C GLU A 56 2.41 -5.49 -15.83
N VAL A 57 2.64 -4.55 -14.91
CA VAL A 57 1.84 -3.32 -14.81
C VAL A 57 2.05 -2.41 -16.02
N GLY A 58 3.28 -2.30 -16.51
CA GLY A 58 3.61 -1.53 -17.70
C GLY A 58 2.91 -2.05 -18.94
N HIS A 59 2.96 -3.36 -19.20
CA HIS A 59 2.28 -3.99 -20.33
C HIS A 59 0.75 -3.90 -20.22
N LEU A 60 0.18 -4.06 -19.02
CA LEU A 60 -1.25 -3.85 -18.80
C LEU A 60 -1.68 -2.42 -19.13
N THR A 61 -0.92 -1.44 -18.70
CA THR A 61 -1.18 -0.02 -18.97
C THR A 61 -1.10 0.29 -20.46
N LEU A 62 -0.07 -0.21 -21.15
CA LEU A 62 0.08 -0.06 -22.62
C LEU A 62 -1.07 -0.74 -23.36
N GLY A 63 -1.41 -1.99 -22.99
CA GLY A 63 -2.48 -2.74 -23.65
C GLY A 63 -3.87 -2.16 -23.43
N ALA A 64 -4.12 -1.58 -22.26
CA ALA A 64 -5.39 -0.95 -21.93
C ALA A 64 -5.53 0.47 -22.49
N GLY A 65 -4.43 1.11 -22.90
CA GLY A 65 -4.42 2.52 -23.33
C GLY A 65 -4.77 3.51 -22.21
N LYS A 66 -4.70 3.10 -20.97
CA LYS A 66 -4.97 3.91 -19.77
C LYS A 66 -4.25 3.35 -18.56
N VAL A 67 -3.97 4.20 -17.57
CA VAL A 67 -3.36 3.79 -16.31
C VAL A 67 -4.32 2.89 -15.53
N ILE A 68 -3.86 1.69 -15.17
CA ILE A 68 -4.58 0.75 -14.32
C ILE A 68 -3.94 0.79 -12.93
N TYR A 69 -4.58 1.49 -12.01
CA TYR A 69 -4.08 1.59 -10.64
C TYR A 69 -4.16 0.26 -9.91
N GLN A 70 -3.06 -0.15 -9.31
CA GLN A 70 -2.98 -1.29 -8.40
C GLN A 70 -3.79 -1.03 -7.12
N HIS A 71 -4.00 -2.05 -6.30
CA HIS A 71 -4.88 -1.94 -5.13
C HIS A 71 -4.47 -0.83 -4.17
N PHE A 72 -3.16 -0.74 -3.83
CA PHE A 72 -2.67 0.27 -2.90
C PHE A 72 -2.95 1.71 -3.39
N PRO A 73 -2.46 2.17 -4.56
CA PRO A 73 -2.73 3.54 -5.01
C PRO A 73 -4.22 3.80 -5.26
N ARG A 74 -4.98 2.79 -5.68
CA ARG A 74 -6.43 2.93 -5.88
C ARG A 74 -7.16 3.24 -4.57
N ILE A 75 -6.81 2.54 -3.48
CA ILE A 75 -7.40 2.79 -2.15
C ILE A 75 -6.94 4.16 -1.63
N SER A 76 -5.64 4.48 -1.73
CA SER A 76 -5.10 5.78 -1.30
C SER A 76 -5.75 6.96 -2.04
N LEU A 77 -5.96 6.83 -3.36
CA LEU A 77 -6.68 7.83 -4.14
C LEU A 77 -8.15 7.95 -3.70
N ALA A 78 -8.81 6.83 -3.42
CA ALA A 78 -10.18 6.83 -2.92
C ALA A 78 -10.30 7.51 -1.54
N ILE A 79 -9.32 7.34 -0.67
CA ILE A 79 -9.25 8.04 0.61
C ILE A 79 -9.08 9.55 0.40
N ARG A 80 -8.16 9.95 -0.48
CA ARG A 80 -7.88 11.37 -0.76
C ARG A 80 -9.03 12.12 -1.41
N ASN A 81 -9.74 11.48 -2.35
CA ASN A 81 -10.88 12.10 -3.03
C ASN A 81 -12.22 11.91 -2.29
N GLY A 82 -12.21 11.22 -1.13
CA GLY A 82 -13.38 11.01 -0.28
C GLY A 82 -14.33 9.90 -0.75
N SER A 83 -14.06 9.21 -1.86
CA SER A 83 -14.93 8.12 -2.34
C SER A 83 -14.83 6.87 -1.46
N PHE A 84 -13.71 6.68 -0.74
CA PHE A 84 -13.56 5.61 0.24
C PHE A 84 -14.63 5.69 1.34
N ALA A 85 -14.89 6.91 1.85
CA ALA A 85 -15.91 7.15 2.87
C ALA A 85 -17.35 6.99 2.36
N LYS A 86 -17.54 6.79 1.05
CA LYS A 86 -18.86 6.53 0.43
C LYS A 86 -19.05 5.07 0.04
N ASN A 87 -18.14 4.19 0.44
CA ASN A 87 -18.21 2.78 0.08
C ASN A 87 -19.39 2.09 0.79
N GLU A 88 -20.34 1.64 0.02
CA GLU A 88 -21.60 1.05 0.51
C GLU A 88 -21.40 -0.20 1.35
N VAL A 89 -20.36 -1.02 1.03
CA VAL A 89 -20.06 -2.25 1.78
C VAL A 89 -19.53 -1.92 3.17
N LEU A 90 -18.67 -0.89 3.28
CA LEU A 90 -18.17 -0.43 4.58
C LEU A 90 -19.30 0.14 5.44
N HIS A 91 -20.17 0.95 4.83
CA HIS A 91 -21.35 1.48 5.51
C HIS A 91 -22.30 0.36 5.96
N ALA A 92 -22.55 -0.65 5.13
CA ALA A 92 -23.39 -1.78 5.49
C ALA A 92 -22.86 -2.54 6.71
N ALA A 93 -21.54 -2.79 6.77
CA ALA A 93 -20.91 -3.44 7.91
C ALA A 93 -21.03 -2.59 9.20
N ILE A 94 -20.77 -1.29 9.12
CA ILE A 94 -20.89 -0.37 10.24
C ILE A 94 -22.36 -0.28 10.70
N LYS A 95 -23.29 -0.13 9.78
CA LYS A 95 -24.74 -0.07 10.05
C LYS A 95 -25.20 -1.35 10.76
N HIS A 96 -24.79 -2.52 10.26
CA HIS A 96 -25.12 -3.80 10.89
C HIS A 96 -24.64 -3.87 12.34
N ALA A 97 -23.37 -3.48 12.60
CA ALA A 97 -22.83 -3.48 13.95
C ALA A 97 -23.62 -2.56 14.90
N LYS A 98 -24.01 -1.36 14.42
CA LYS A 98 -24.83 -0.41 15.20
C LYS A 98 -26.24 -0.92 15.47
N GLU A 99 -26.93 -1.41 14.45
CA GLU A 99 -28.31 -1.90 14.57
C GLU A 99 -28.43 -3.14 15.49
N LYS A 100 -27.40 -3.97 15.50
CA LYS A 100 -27.35 -5.17 16.35
C LYS A 100 -26.71 -4.90 17.72
N ASN A 101 -26.31 -3.66 17.99
CA ASN A 101 -25.54 -3.30 19.18
C ASN A 101 -24.35 -4.25 19.40
N SER A 102 -23.66 -4.61 18.30
CA SER A 102 -22.56 -5.56 18.26
C SER A 102 -21.24 -4.85 18.05
N ARG A 103 -20.15 -5.62 18.11
CA ARG A 103 -18.79 -5.09 17.91
C ARG A 103 -18.39 -5.10 16.44
N LEU A 104 -17.70 -4.05 16.02
CA LEU A 104 -17.04 -3.96 14.72
C LEU A 104 -15.57 -4.35 14.91
N HIS A 105 -15.12 -5.32 14.15
CA HIS A 105 -13.75 -5.83 14.20
C HIS A 105 -13.00 -5.40 12.95
N LEU A 106 -11.88 -4.71 13.13
CA LEU A 106 -10.92 -4.38 12.08
C LEU A 106 -9.68 -5.25 12.25
N ILE A 107 -9.34 -6.00 11.23
CA ILE A 107 -8.20 -6.94 11.24
C ILE A 107 -7.21 -6.48 10.17
N GLY A 108 -5.94 -6.35 10.53
CA GLY A 108 -4.92 -5.90 9.59
C GLY A 108 -3.49 -6.06 10.07
N LEU A 109 -2.57 -5.85 9.14
CA LEU A 109 -1.13 -5.81 9.41
C LEU A 109 -0.72 -4.38 9.75
N LEU A 110 -0.01 -4.22 10.86
CA LEU A 110 0.61 -2.97 11.26
C LEU A 110 2.02 -2.90 10.66
N THR A 111 2.17 -2.15 9.59
CA THR A 111 3.43 -2.03 8.85
C THR A 111 3.71 -0.59 8.40
N GLU A 112 4.99 -0.22 8.34
CA GLU A 112 5.44 1.06 7.74
C GLU A 112 5.50 0.97 6.22
N ASN A 113 5.81 -0.23 5.70
CA ASN A 113 5.94 -0.47 4.28
C ASN A 113 4.58 -0.83 3.68
N ASN A 114 4.31 -0.29 2.50
CA ASN A 114 3.01 -0.46 1.84
C ASN A 114 2.96 -1.70 0.93
N VAL A 115 3.69 -2.77 1.28
CA VAL A 115 3.78 -4.00 0.48
C VAL A 115 2.51 -4.83 0.63
N HIS A 116 2.17 -5.22 1.85
CA HIS A 116 1.03 -6.11 2.13
C HIS A 116 -0.15 -5.39 2.78
N ALA A 117 0.08 -4.25 3.42
CA ALA A 117 -0.94 -3.42 4.05
C ALA A 117 -0.47 -1.96 4.11
N SER A 118 -1.35 -1.05 4.53
CA SER A 118 -1.02 0.35 4.71
C SER A 118 -1.57 0.88 6.02
N PHE A 119 -0.71 1.56 6.77
CA PHE A 119 -1.11 2.25 7.98
C PHE A 119 -2.13 3.36 7.69
N GLU A 120 -1.97 4.09 6.58
CA GLU A 120 -2.91 5.12 6.13
C GLU A 120 -4.31 4.53 5.90
N HIS A 121 -4.40 3.33 5.31
CA HIS A 121 -5.67 2.66 5.05
C HIS A 121 -6.35 2.22 6.35
N LEU A 122 -5.57 1.69 7.31
CA LEU A 122 -6.07 1.34 8.64
C LEU A 122 -6.63 2.57 9.36
N GLN A 123 -5.88 3.69 9.35
CA GLN A 123 -6.34 4.95 9.95
C GLN A 123 -7.61 5.46 9.26
N ALA A 124 -7.75 5.29 7.94
CA ALA A 124 -8.95 5.69 7.22
C ALA A 124 -10.18 4.87 7.65
N LEU A 125 -10.03 3.56 7.86
CA LEU A 125 -11.10 2.70 8.39
C LEU A 125 -11.52 3.10 9.81
N VAL A 126 -10.56 3.36 10.69
CA VAL A 126 -10.83 3.83 12.05
C VAL A 126 -11.55 5.17 12.03
N ARG A 127 -11.07 6.11 11.21
CA ARG A 127 -11.75 7.42 11.05
C ARG A 127 -13.18 7.27 10.55
N LEU A 128 -13.42 6.41 9.56
CA LEU A 128 -14.75 6.16 9.02
C LEU A 128 -15.68 5.60 10.11
N ALA A 129 -15.24 4.58 10.86
CA ALA A 129 -16.03 4.02 11.94
C ALA A 129 -16.43 5.07 13.00
N ARG A 130 -15.51 5.99 13.32
CA ARG A 130 -15.77 7.10 14.26
C ARG A 130 -16.70 8.16 13.69
N GLN A 131 -16.53 8.53 12.42
CA GLN A 131 -17.44 9.46 11.73
C GLN A 131 -18.88 8.94 11.71
N GLU A 132 -19.02 7.63 11.59
CA GLU A 132 -20.31 6.93 11.68
C GLU A 132 -20.78 6.69 13.12
N ALA A 133 -20.12 7.29 14.10
CA ALA A 133 -20.45 7.20 15.52
C ALA A 133 -20.51 5.78 16.08
N VAL A 134 -19.60 4.89 15.65
CA VAL A 134 -19.37 3.60 16.31
C VAL A 134 -18.76 3.87 17.70
N PRO A 135 -19.35 3.38 18.81
CA PRO A 135 -18.79 3.56 20.14
C PRO A 135 -17.36 2.98 20.23
N ALA A 136 -16.48 3.64 20.98
CA ALA A 136 -15.08 3.24 21.05
C ALA A 136 -14.89 1.85 21.63
N ASP A 137 -15.73 1.44 22.57
CA ASP A 137 -15.76 0.12 23.19
C ASP A 137 -16.37 -0.97 22.28
N HIS A 138 -17.04 -0.57 21.19
CA HIS A 138 -17.53 -1.46 20.16
C HIS A 138 -16.61 -1.58 18.95
N LEU A 139 -15.52 -0.81 18.88
CA LEU A 139 -14.52 -0.90 17.81
C LEU A 139 -13.29 -1.66 18.29
N ASN A 140 -13.10 -2.87 17.79
CA ASN A 140 -11.99 -3.74 18.15
C ASN A 140 -10.96 -3.82 17.02
N LEU A 141 -9.69 -3.64 17.36
CA LEU A 141 -8.58 -3.78 16.42
C LEU A 141 -7.82 -5.07 16.70
N HIS A 142 -7.66 -5.88 15.66
CA HIS A 142 -6.83 -7.07 15.66
C HIS A 142 -5.64 -6.81 14.74
N LEU A 143 -4.48 -6.57 15.32
CA LEU A 143 -3.30 -6.13 14.58
C LEU A 143 -2.22 -7.20 14.61
N PHE A 144 -1.79 -7.61 13.42
CA PHE A 144 -0.56 -8.38 13.25
C PHE A 144 0.60 -7.41 13.11
N THR A 145 1.74 -7.73 13.72
CA THR A 145 2.94 -6.93 13.54
C THR A 145 3.76 -7.45 12.38
N ASP A 146 4.22 -6.49 11.57
CA ASP A 146 5.21 -6.78 10.55
C ASP A 146 6.59 -7.00 11.20
N GLY A 147 7.23 -8.10 10.82
CA GLY A 147 8.57 -8.44 11.29
C GLY A 147 9.52 -8.80 10.16
N VAL A 148 9.08 -8.66 8.90
CA VAL A 148 9.83 -9.01 7.69
C VAL A 148 10.13 -7.77 6.86
N ASP A 149 9.10 -7.02 6.48
CA ASP A 149 9.26 -5.86 5.60
C ASP A 149 9.50 -4.56 6.37
N GLY A 150 9.16 -4.51 7.66
CA GLY A 150 9.32 -3.36 8.53
C GLY A 150 10.30 -3.57 9.69
N SER A 151 10.79 -2.45 10.26
CA SER A 151 11.61 -2.51 11.46
C SER A 151 10.80 -3.06 12.65
N PRO A 152 11.31 -4.03 13.41
CA PRO A 152 10.61 -4.55 14.60
C PRO A 152 10.28 -3.49 15.65
N LYS A 153 10.99 -2.36 15.65
CA LYS A 153 10.79 -1.25 16.58
C LYS A 153 9.69 -0.28 16.14
N CYS A 154 9.30 -0.28 14.87
CA CYS A 154 8.32 0.67 14.36
C CYS A 154 6.89 0.35 14.81
N ASN A 155 6.59 -0.91 15.03
CA ASN A 155 5.25 -1.37 15.41
C ASN A 155 4.72 -0.68 16.69
N ALA A 156 5.58 -0.55 17.71
CA ALA A 156 5.20 0.11 18.96
C ALA A 156 4.93 1.61 18.76
N SER A 157 5.72 2.28 17.94
CA SER A 157 5.52 3.71 17.63
C SER A 157 4.25 3.96 16.82
N MET A 158 3.97 3.10 15.84
CA MET A 158 2.76 3.16 15.02
C MET A 158 1.51 2.91 15.85
N LEU A 159 1.55 1.91 16.76
CA LEU A 159 0.45 1.62 17.66
C LEU A 159 0.19 2.80 18.60
N LYS A 160 1.24 3.37 19.21
CA LYS A 160 1.12 4.59 20.04
C LYS A 160 0.51 5.74 19.26
N LYS A 161 0.94 5.96 18.03
CA LYS A 161 0.38 6.99 17.14
C LYS A 161 -1.10 6.73 16.89
N LEU A 162 -1.48 5.51 16.52
CA LEU A 162 -2.88 5.14 16.25
C LEU A 162 -3.77 5.40 17.47
N ILE A 163 -3.32 5.03 18.68
CA ILE A 163 -4.07 5.23 19.93
C ILE A 163 -4.13 6.73 20.28
N SER A 164 -3.02 7.46 20.16
CA SER A 164 -2.99 8.89 20.48
C SER A 164 -3.90 9.75 19.59
N GLU A 165 -3.97 9.38 18.31
CA GLU A 165 -4.85 10.05 17.35
C GLU A 165 -6.33 9.63 17.50
N ASN A 166 -6.59 8.52 18.22
CA ASN A 166 -7.91 7.95 18.41
C ASN A 166 -8.21 7.64 19.87
N PRO A 167 -8.45 8.66 20.72
CA PRO A 167 -8.72 8.47 22.15
C PRO A 167 -9.91 7.52 22.37
N GLY A 168 -9.77 6.59 23.31
CA GLY A 168 -10.77 5.57 23.60
C GLY A 168 -10.72 4.32 22.74
N LEU A 169 -9.93 4.32 21.67
CA LEU A 169 -9.68 3.12 20.88
C LEU A 169 -8.81 2.15 21.71
N ARG A 170 -9.26 0.92 21.82
CA ARG A 170 -8.50 -0.14 22.50
C ARG A 170 -8.15 -1.23 21.49
N PRO A 171 -6.89 -1.68 21.45
CA PRO A 171 -6.58 -2.97 20.82
C PRO A 171 -7.42 -4.03 21.53
N ALA A 172 -7.95 -5.00 20.80
CA ALA A 172 -8.70 -6.09 21.41
C ALA A 172 -7.81 -6.80 22.41
N ASP A 173 -8.32 -7.02 23.63
CA ASP A 173 -7.59 -7.77 24.66
C ASP A 173 -7.14 -9.10 24.08
N SER A 174 -5.88 -9.42 24.14
CA SER A 174 -5.28 -10.69 23.75
C SER A 174 -5.26 -11.06 22.27
N ALA A 175 -5.78 -10.32 21.36
CA ALA A 175 -5.39 -10.48 19.97
C ALA A 175 -3.95 -9.96 19.87
N SER A 176 -3.12 -10.73 20.49
CA SER A 176 -1.69 -10.66 20.47
C SER A 176 -1.26 -10.21 19.09
N VAL A 177 -0.45 -9.22 19.09
CA VAL A 177 0.45 -8.84 18.04
C VAL A 177 1.22 -10.11 17.64
N ALA A 178 0.65 -10.93 16.76
CA ALA A 178 1.33 -12.09 16.21
C ALA A 178 2.29 -11.60 15.13
N THR A 179 3.44 -12.23 15.04
CA THR A 179 4.40 -12.02 13.94
C THR A 179 4.34 -13.24 13.02
N PRO A 180 3.39 -13.30 12.06
CA PRO A 180 3.12 -14.54 11.31
C PRO A 180 4.33 -15.05 10.53
N ALA A 181 5.14 -14.14 10.02
CA ALA A 181 6.26 -14.50 9.16
C ALA A 181 7.46 -15.12 9.89
N LYS A 182 7.64 -14.84 11.18
CA LYS A 182 8.73 -15.45 11.96
C LYS A 182 8.43 -16.88 12.39
N GLU A 183 7.18 -17.24 12.61
CA GLU A 183 6.79 -18.62 12.88
C GLU A 183 7.03 -19.52 11.67
N ALA A 184 6.70 -19.04 10.47
CA ALA A 184 6.97 -19.77 9.24
C ALA A 184 8.46 -19.95 8.94
N ALA A 185 9.31 -19.03 9.45
CA ALA A 185 10.76 -19.07 9.29
C ALA A 185 11.53 -19.69 10.48
N GLY A 186 10.83 -20.22 11.49
CA GLY A 186 11.46 -20.85 12.67
C GLY A 186 12.08 -19.85 13.67
N TYR A 187 11.74 -18.57 13.58
CA TYR A 187 12.16 -17.55 14.55
C TYR A 187 11.10 -17.44 15.66
N GLY A 188 11.50 -17.69 16.88
CA GLY A 188 10.62 -17.74 18.05
C GLY A 188 9.77 -16.48 18.24
N THR A 189 8.55 -16.70 18.71
CA THR A 189 7.54 -15.69 19.04
C THR A 189 8.04 -14.68 20.07
N ALA A 190 8.15 -13.42 19.70
CA ALA A 190 8.26 -12.34 20.68
C ALA A 190 6.85 -12.04 21.21
N LYS A 191 6.50 -12.54 22.37
CA LYS A 191 5.33 -12.06 23.13
C LYS A 191 5.62 -10.63 23.57
N ALA A 192 5.05 -9.64 22.91
CA ALA A 192 5.00 -8.29 23.45
C ALA A 192 3.84 -8.25 24.47
N GLY A 193 4.14 -8.61 25.72
CA GLY A 193 3.27 -8.29 26.83
C GLY A 193 3.35 -6.79 27.09
N TYR A 194 2.27 -6.08 26.90
CA TYR A 194 2.10 -4.74 27.43
C TYR A 194 1.39 -4.86 28.78
N ASN A 195 2.15 -4.63 29.87
CA ASN A 195 1.60 -4.26 31.18
C ASN A 195 1.21 -2.79 31.16
#